data_abfe7f215f0dc91f4e12cc5cafd78d7b
#
_entry.id   abfe7f215f0dc91f4e12cc5cafd78d7b
#
_cell.length_a   1.000
_cell.length_b   1.000
_cell.length_c   1.000
_cell.angle_alpha   90.00
_cell.angle_beta   90.00
_cell.angle_gamma   90.00
#
_symmetry.space_group_name_H-M   'P 1'
#
loop_
_entity.id
_entity.type
_entity.pdbx_description
1 polymer ?
#
loop_
_entity_poly.entity_id
_entity_poly.type
_entity_poly.pdbx_seq_one_letter_code
_entity_poly.pdbx_strand_id
1 'polypeptide(L)'
;MRFNGLALVAGAMAIVACSGGDKNAANTAATTNDTAAAPATQTTATTGATNAAAMAPITGKTVEVKMIGDGTTYKFDPANVTIKKGDGIKWIMVSGGPHNVAFIDVPAAAQAQLSANMPNQMKEMTSQMMMTANETYTMSFANVPAGTYNYHCEPHAAMNMKGSVTVQ
;
A
#
# COMPACT_ATOMS: atom_id res chain seq x y z
N MET A 1 -33.60 24.79 31.85
CA MET A 1 -34.72 24.47 30.94
C MET A 1 -34.52 23.06 30.40
N ARG A 2 -35.48 22.25 30.69
CA ARG A 2 -35.56 20.81 30.33
C ARG A 2 -36.03 20.69 28.88
N PHE A 3 -35.50 19.77 28.10
CA PHE A 3 -36.31 18.98 27.17
C PHE A 3 -35.63 17.64 26.88
N ASN A 4 -36.34 16.62 27.27
CA ASN A 4 -36.20 15.22 26.94
C ASN A 4 -36.63 14.98 25.48
N GLY A 5 -35.99 14.04 24.79
CA GLY A 5 -36.47 13.54 23.51
C GLY A 5 -35.87 12.16 23.22
N LEU A 6 -36.50 11.17 23.85
CA LEU A 6 -36.27 9.73 23.62
C LEU A 6 -37.09 9.31 22.39
N ALA A 7 -36.47 8.72 21.38
CA ALA A 7 -37.17 7.97 20.36
C ALA A 7 -36.42 6.70 20.02
N LEU A 8 -36.92 5.61 20.58
CA LEU A 8 -36.63 4.21 20.21
C LEU A 8 -37.41 3.88 18.92
N VAL A 9 -36.72 3.37 17.90
CA VAL A 9 -37.37 2.63 16.82
C VAL A 9 -36.66 1.30 16.68
N ALA A 10 -37.31 0.25 17.14
CA ALA A 10 -37.00 -1.14 16.88
C ALA A 10 -37.59 -1.53 15.51
N GLY A 11 -36.82 -2.11 14.63
CA GLY A 11 -37.27 -2.70 13.37
C GLY A 11 -36.59 -4.04 13.17
N ALA A 12 -37.29 -5.11 13.52
CA ALA A 12 -36.95 -6.49 13.17
C ALA A 12 -37.58 -6.83 11.82
N MET A 13 -36.90 -7.67 11.01
CA MET A 13 -37.41 -8.58 9.96
C MET A 13 -36.31 -8.87 8.96
N ALA A 14 -36.12 -10.03 8.40
CA ALA A 14 -36.66 -11.38 8.50
C ALA A 14 -35.69 -12.27 7.71
N ILE A 15 -35.56 -13.48 8.16
CA ILE A 15 -34.76 -14.56 7.58
C ILE A 15 -35.51 -15.09 6.33
N VAL A 16 -34.84 -15.24 5.19
CA VAL A 16 -35.29 -16.12 4.11
C VAL A 16 -34.22 -17.15 3.83
N ALA A 17 -34.46 -18.36 4.32
CA ALA A 17 -33.82 -19.58 3.91
C ALA A 17 -34.46 -20.09 2.60
N CYS A 18 -33.69 -20.41 1.61
CA CYS A 18 -34.10 -21.28 0.51
C CYS A 18 -33.11 -22.45 0.38
N SER A 19 -33.63 -23.59 0.81
CA SER A 19 -33.16 -24.94 0.65
C SER A 19 -33.57 -25.49 -0.76
N GLY A 20 -32.70 -26.29 -1.35
CA GLY A 20 -32.98 -27.11 -2.54
C GLY A 20 -31.65 -27.61 -3.10
N GLY A 21 -31.14 -28.72 -2.92
CA GLY A 21 -31.54 -30.12 -2.94
C GLY A 21 -31.78 -30.60 -4.34
N ASP A 22 -30.77 -31.29 -4.97
CA ASP A 22 -31.04 -32.56 -5.57
C ASP A 22 -29.78 -33.31 -6.02
N LYS A 23 -29.89 -34.61 -5.75
CA LYS A 23 -28.98 -35.70 -5.98
C LYS A 23 -29.04 -36.16 -7.44
N ASN A 24 -27.95 -36.67 -7.98
CA ASN A 24 -27.95 -37.93 -8.78
C ASN A 24 -26.51 -38.44 -8.96
N ALA A 25 -26.21 -39.48 -8.42
CA ALA A 25 -26.07 -40.88 -8.63
C ALA A 25 -25.24 -41.30 -9.86
N ALA A 26 -24.18 -41.98 -9.50
CA ALA A 26 -23.39 -43.02 -10.12
C ALA A 26 -23.69 -43.45 -11.58
N ASN A 27 -22.64 -43.60 -12.34
CA ASN A 27 -22.50 -44.81 -13.15
C ASN A 27 -21.03 -45.20 -13.37
N THR A 28 -20.80 -46.46 -13.11
CA THR A 28 -19.61 -47.28 -13.26
C THR A 28 -19.47 -47.73 -14.71
N ALA A 29 -18.28 -47.73 -15.28
CA ALA A 29 -17.73 -48.88 -16.00
C ALA A 29 -16.39 -48.58 -16.66
N ALA A 30 -15.49 -49.47 -16.45
CA ALA A 30 -14.15 -49.56 -17.00
C ALA A 30 -14.16 -49.82 -18.53
N THR A 31 -13.10 -49.37 -19.20
CA THR A 31 -12.37 -50.22 -20.19
C THR A 31 -11.06 -49.54 -20.57
N THR A 32 -10.01 -50.31 -20.47
CA THR A 32 -8.63 -50.12 -20.93
C THR A 32 -8.53 -49.75 -22.40
N ASN A 33 -7.61 -48.86 -22.77
CA ASN A 33 -6.60 -49.16 -23.79
C ASN A 33 -5.48 -48.12 -23.83
N ASP A 34 -4.31 -48.65 -23.78
CA ASP A 34 -2.99 -48.16 -24.04
C ASP A 34 -2.84 -47.54 -25.44
N THR A 35 -2.24 -46.36 -25.57
CA THR A 35 -1.40 -46.00 -26.71
C THR A 35 -0.67 -44.68 -26.40
N ALA A 36 0.64 -44.76 -26.41
CA ALA A 36 1.58 -43.67 -26.27
C ALA A 36 1.44 -42.61 -27.39
N ALA A 37 1.39 -41.35 -27.04
CA ALA A 37 1.71 -40.26 -27.97
C ALA A 37 2.26 -39.04 -27.22
N ALA A 38 3.31 -38.50 -27.76
CA ALA A 38 4.23 -37.45 -27.39
C ALA A 38 3.71 -36.20 -26.68
N PRO A 39 4.58 -35.43 -25.99
CA PRO A 39 4.18 -34.29 -25.18
C PRO A 39 3.75 -33.10 -26.04
N ALA A 40 2.49 -32.76 -25.97
CA ALA A 40 2.00 -31.47 -26.46
C ALA A 40 2.45 -30.37 -25.53
N THR A 41 3.21 -29.44 -26.06
CA THR A 41 3.58 -28.19 -25.43
C THR A 41 2.31 -27.46 -25.01
N GLN A 42 1.99 -27.49 -23.73
CA GLN A 42 0.96 -26.62 -23.18
C GLN A 42 1.50 -25.20 -23.14
N THR A 43 1.09 -24.39 -24.08
CA THR A 43 1.19 -22.93 -23.98
C THR A 43 0.24 -22.50 -22.86
N THR A 44 0.80 -22.30 -21.68
CA THR A 44 0.06 -21.70 -20.56
C THR A 44 -0.26 -20.26 -20.95
N ALA A 45 -1.50 -20.02 -21.34
CA ALA A 45 -2.02 -18.66 -21.42
C ALA A 45 -1.98 -18.07 -20.02
N THR A 46 -1.00 -17.24 -19.76
CA THR A 46 -0.90 -16.41 -18.55
C THR A 46 -2.03 -15.39 -18.61
N THR A 47 -3.13 -15.73 -17.97
CA THR A 47 -4.20 -14.77 -17.66
C THR A 47 -3.55 -13.65 -16.86
N GLY A 48 -3.61 -12.42 -17.37
CA GLY A 48 -3.01 -11.25 -16.76
C GLY A 48 -3.52 -11.01 -15.35
N ALA A 49 -2.78 -11.51 -14.37
CA ALA A 49 -2.76 -10.93 -13.06
C ALA A 49 -2.04 -9.59 -13.22
N THR A 50 -2.73 -8.48 -12.97
CA THR A 50 -2.10 -7.19 -12.75
C THR A 50 -1.20 -7.36 -11.53
N ASN A 51 0.07 -7.71 -11.77
CA ASN A 51 1.11 -7.65 -10.77
C ASN A 51 1.19 -6.17 -10.34
N ALA A 52 0.64 -5.85 -9.16
CA ALA A 52 1.13 -4.71 -8.42
C ALA A 52 2.65 -4.90 -8.35
N ALA A 53 3.40 -4.07 -9.05
CA ALA A 53 4.84 -4.22 -9.15
C ALA A 53 5.38 -4.22 -7.73
N ALA A 54 5.96 -5.34 -7.30
CA ALA A 54 6.52 -5.45 -5.97
C ALA A 54 7.65 -4.41 -5.82
N MET A 55 7.71 -3.76 -4.67
CA MET A 55 8.77 -2.82 -4.34
C MET A 55 10.13 -3.45 -4.66
N ALA A 56 10.98 -2.75 -5.43
CA ALA A 56 12.33 -3.20 -5.70
C ALA A 56 13.11 -3.33 -4.38
N PRO A 57 13.97 -4.36 -4.23
CA PRO A 57 14.67 -4.61 -2.97
C PRO A 57 15.62 -3.45 -2.61
N ILE A 58 15.71 -3.14 -1.31
CA ILE A 58 16.72 -2.23 -0.79
C ILE A 58 18.05 -2.98 -0.80
N THR A 59 19.01 -2.51 -1.58
CA THR A 59 20.35 -3.11 -1.72
C THR A 59 21.44 -2.34 -0.97
N GLY A 60 21.13 -1.11 -0.57
CA GLY A 60 22.00 -0.22 0.20
C GLY A 60 21.56 -0.12 1.66
N LYS A 61 21.74 1.06 2.25
CA LYS A 61 21.33 1.35 3.64
C LYS A 61 19.90 1.86 3.70
N THR A 62 19.32 1.76 4.89
CA THR A 62 18.06 2.39 5.21
C THR A 62 18.30 3.58 6.12
N VAL A 63 17.83 4.75 5.70
CA VAL A 63 17.88 5.99 6.48
C VAL A 63 16.55 6.15 7.22
N GLU A 64 16.60 6.50 8.49
CA GLU A 64 15.41 6.74 9.29
C GLU A 64 15.01 8.21 9.27
N VAL A 65 13.71 8.46 9.16
CA VAL A 65 13.08 9.78 9.23
C VAL A 65 11.95 9.70 10.24
N LYS A 66 12.02 10.50 11.28
CA LYS A 66 10.97 10.56 12.31
C LYS A 66 9.86 11.51 11.87
N MET A 67 8.63 11.17 12.17
CA MET A 67 7.45 12.00 12.00
C MET A 67 6.98 12.44 13.39
N ILE A 68 7.03 13.73 13.65
CA ILE A 68 6.86 14.30 14.98
C ILE A 68 5.84 15.43 14.91
N GLY A 69 4.92 15.43 15.87
CA GLY A 69 4.01 16.52 16.12
C GLY A 69 3.78 16.72 17.61
N ASP A 70 3.64 17.98 18.04
CA ASP A 70 3.36 18.38 19.42
C ASP A 70 2.03 19.13 19.57
N GLY A 71 1.22 19.15 18.52
CA GLY A 71 -0.05 19.88 18.46
C GLY A 71 0.08 21.28 17.86
N THR A 72 1.27 21.85 17.82
CA THR A 72 1.57 23.18 17.24
C THR A 72 2.56 23.10 16.09
N THR A 73 3.56 22.24 16.20
CA THR A 73 4.62 22.02 15.22
C THR A 73 4.58 20.59 14.72
N TYR A 74 4.65 20.43 13.41
CA TYR A 74 4.68 19.11 12.75
C TYR A 74 5.86 19.07 11.79
N LYS A 75 6.69 18.02 11.89
CA LYS A 75 7.90 17.92 11.08
C LYS A 75 8.32 16.49 10.78
N PHE A 76 9.02 16.32 9.67
CA PHE A 76 9.93 15.20 9.45
C PHE A 76 11.30 15.53 10.05
N ASP A 77 11.97 14.55 10.63
CA ASP A 77 13.28 14.75 11.27
C ASP A 77 14.23 13.57 10.96
N PRO A 78 15.27 13.78 10.13
CA PRO A 78 15.58 14.98 9.38
C PRO A 78 14.54 15.25 8.26
N ALA A 79 14.28 16.52 7.96
CA ALA A 79 13.35 16.91 6.91
C ALA A 79 13.91 16.63 5.50
N ASN A 80 15.22 16.78 5.33
CA ASN A 80 15.89 16.57 4.05
C ASN A 80 16.95 15.49 4.21
N VAL A 81 16.94 14.50 3.33
CA VAL A 81 17.90 13.39 3.33
C VAL A 81 18.54 13.25 1.97
N THR A 82 19.81 12.85 1.96
CA THR A 82 20.54 12.47 0.73
C THR A 82 20.91 11.02 0.81
N ILE A 83 20.57 10.27 -0.23
CA ILE A 83 20.76 8.83 -0.35
C ILE A 83 21.38 8.48 -1.70
N LYS A 84 21.81 7.22 -1.83
CA LYS A 84 22.27 6.64 -3.10
C LYS A 84 21.19 5.76 -3.71
N LYS A 85 21.28 5.51 -5.00
CA LYS A 85 20.43 4.48 -5.66
C LYS A 85 20.57 3.15 -4.92
N GLY A 86 19.45 2.50 -4.65
CA GLY A 86 19.43 1.24 -3.89
C GLY A 86 19.28 1.39 -2.39
N ASP A 87 19.45 2.59 -1.84
CA ASP A 87 19.11 2.86 -0.45
C ASP A 87 17.60 2.85 -0.24
N GLY A 88 17.17 2.78 1.02
CA GLY A 88 15.80 2.91 1.44
C GLY A 88 15.61 4.02 2.48
N ILE A 89 14.37 4.42 2.65
CA ILE A 89 13.98 5.30 3.75
C ILE A 89 12.90 4.59 4.57
N LYS A 90 13.04 4.67 5.88
CA LYS A 90 12.06 4.24 6.86
C LYS A 90 11.53 5.46 7.62
N TRP A 91 10.30 5.85 7.35
CA TRP A 91 9.60 6.84 8.14
C TRP A 91 9.02 6.17 9.39
N ILE A 92 9.19 6.81 10.53
CA ILE A 92 8.75 6.31 11.84
C ILE A 92 7.83 7.34 12.46
N MET A 93 6.58 6.96 12.71
CA MET A 93 5.67 7.79 13.47
C MET A 93 6.09 7.82 14.93
N VAL A 94 6.39 9.00 15.44
CA VAL A 94 6.80 9.22 16.84
C VAL A 94 5.65 9.81 17.65
N SER A 95 5.06 10.91 17.17
CA SER A 95 3.99 11.61 17.88
C SER A 95 3.18 12.51 16.94
N GLY A 96 2.00 12.95 17.37
CA GLY A 96 1.18 13.95 16.66
C GLY A 96 0.49 13.43 15.41
N GLY A 97 0.21 12.12 15.32
CA GLY A 97 -0.50 11.54 14.18
C GLY A 97 -1.94 12.01 14.02
N PRO A 98 -2.57 11.65 12.90
CA PRO A 98 -2.06 10.71 11.88
C PRO A 98 -1.03 11.34 10.94
N HIS A 99 -0.10 10.52 10.42
CA HIS A 99 0.89 10.95 9.44
C HIS A 99 0.89 10.06 8.21
N ASN A 100 1.32 10.63 7.08
CA ASN A 100 1.63 9.90 5.86
C ASN A 100 2.79 10.56 5.09
N VAL A 101 3.20 9.94 4.00
CA VAL A 101 4.20 10.45 3.07
C VAL A 101 3.56 10.55 1.70
N ALA A 102 3.35 11.76 1.23
CA ALA A 102 2.81 12.05 -0.09
C ALA A 102 3.85 12.79 -0.92
N PHE A 103 4.37 12.15 -1.97
CA PHE A 103 5.30 12.80 -2.90
C PHE A 103 4.54 13.77 -3.80
N ILE A 104 5.14 14.92 -4.04
CA ILE A 104 4.58 16.02 -4.84
C ILE A 104 5.57 16.44 -5.93
N ASP A 105 5.04 16.93 -7.04
CA ASP A 105 5.82 17.46 -8.17
C ASP A 105 6.88 16.46 -8.69
N VAL A 106 6.54 15.16 -8.68
CA VAL A 106 7.44 14.10 -9.13
C VAL A 106 7.64 14.19 -10.64
N PRO A 107 8.90 14.29 -11.13
CA PRO A 107 9.17 14.29 -12.56
C PRO A 107 8.59 13.06 -13.25
N ALA A 108 7.99 13.23 -14.44
CA ALA A 108 7.32 12.15 -15.19
C ALA A 108 8.22 10.90 -15.38
N ALA A 109 9.52 11.10 -15.60
CA ALA A 109 10.49 10.02 -15.77
C ALA A 109 10.68 9.15 -14.50
N ALA A 110 10.31 9.65 -13.31
CA ALA A 110 10.47 8.96 -12.05
C ALA A 110 9.15 8.38 -11.50
N GLN A 111 8.01 8.86 -11.98
CA GLN A 111 6.70 8.53 -11.42
C GLN A 111 6.45 7.02 -11.36
N ALA A 112 6.64 6.32 -12.47
CA ALA A 112 6.36 4.89 -12.54
C ALA A 112 7.21 4.09 -11.55
N GLN A 113 8.52 4.39 -11.47
CA GLN A 113 9.42 3.67 -10.57
C GLN A 113 9.20 4.05 -9.10
N LEU A 114 8.97 5.33 -8.83
CA LEU A 114 8.70 5.78 -7.46
C LEU A 114 7.40 5.15 -6.94
N SER A 115 6.34 5.17 -7.75
CA SER A 115 5.07 4.52 -7.43
C SER A 115 5.23 3.01 -7.22
N ALA A 116 5.94 2.32 -8.10
CA ALA A 116 6.19 0.88 -7.96
C ALA A 116 6.94 0.52 -6.67
N ASN A 117 7.76 1.43 -6.15
CA ASN A 117 8.51 1.25 -4.91
C ASN A 117 7.74 1.65 -3.65
N MET A 118 6.56 2.21 -3.77
CA MET A 118 5.71 2.61 -2.64
C MET A 118 4.74 1.47 -2.29
N PRO A 119 4.92 0.73 -1.18
CA PRO A 119 3.97 -0.28 -0.75
C PRO A 119 2.70 0.36 -0.17
N ASN A 120 1.58 -0.35 -0.24
CA ASN A 120 0.33 0.01 0.43
C ASN A 120 -0.09 1.48 0.22
N GLN A 121 -0.07 1.95 -1.02
CA GLN A 121 -0.53 3.30 -1.35
C GLN A 121 -2.03 3.44 -1.09
N MET A 122 -2.45 4.54 -0.45
CA MET A 122 -3.86 4.93 -0.37
C MET A 122 -4.37 5.49 -1.69
N LYS A 123 -3.50 6.21 -2.37
CA LYS A 123 -3.65 6.74 -3.74
C LYS A 123 -2.27 6.90 -4.34
N GLU A 124 -2.20 7.20 -5.62
CA GLU A 124 -0.93 7.39 -6.33
C GLU A 124 0.01 8.36 -5.57
N MET A 125 1.27 7.99 -5.43
CA MET A 125 2.32 8.73 -4.72
C MET A 125 2.06 9.00 -3.24
N THR A 126 1.09 8.34 -2.62
CA THR A 126 0.72 8.58 -1.22
C THR A 126 0.72 7.29 -0.42
N SER A 127 1.52 7.23 0.63
CA SER A 127 1.58 6.09 1.55
C SER A 127 0.28 5.86 2.29
N GLN A 128 0.17 4.68 2.90
CA GLN A 128 -0.84 4.45 3.94
C GLN A 128 -0.72 5.48 5.08
N MET A 129 -1.83 5.66 5.81
CA MET A 129 -1.84 6.48 7.01
C MET A 129 -1.23 5.70 8.19
N MET A 130 -0.36 6.34 8.95
CA MET A 130 0.17 5.84 10.23
C MET A 130 -0.56 6.53 11.36
N MET A 131 -1.21 5.75 12.21
CA MET A 131 -2.16 6.23 13.22
C MET A 131 -1.58 6.22 14.63
N THR A 132 -0.62 5.33 14.89
CA THR A 132 -0.09 5.07 16.23
C THR A 132 1.43 5.19 16.28
N ALA A 133 1.95 5.57 17.44
CA ALA A 133 3.40 5.66 17.65
C ALA A 133 4.10 4.32 17.35
N ASN A 134 5.29 4.41 16.77
CA ASN A 134 6.12 3.30 16.30
C ASN A 134 5.62 2.59 15.02
N GLU A 135 4.52 2.98 14.43
CA GLU A 135 4.22 2.56 13.06
C GLU A 135 5.29 3.08 12.10
N THR A 136 5.61 2.26 11.11
CA THR A 136 6.64 2.58 10.14
C THR A 136 6.16 2.42 8.71
N TYR A 137 6.71 3.22 7.84
CA TYR A 137 6.57 3.09 6.40
C TYR A 137 7.95 3.02 5.78
N THR A 138 8.24 1.95 5.06
CA THR A 138 9.56 1.76 4.42
C THR A 138 9.41 1.68 2.92
N MET A 139 10.27 2.40 2.21
CA MET A 139 10.28 2.48 0.77
C MET A 139 11.70 2.35 0.23
N SER A 140 11.84 1.68 -0.91
CA SER A 140 13.09 1.56 -1.65
C SER A 140 13.25 2.70 -2.66
N PHE A 141 14.47 3.16 -2.85
CA PHE A 141 14.85 4.05 -3.95
C PHE A 141 15.69 3.35 -5.02
N ALA A 142 15.62 2.01 -5.06
CA ALA A 142 16.22 1.25 -6.14
C ALA A 142 15.57 1.63 -7.49
N ASN A 143 16.42 1.84 -8.49
CA ASN A 143 16.04 2.24 -9.85
C ASN A 143 15.34 3.61 -9.98
N VAL A 144 15.18 4.35 -8.89
CA VAL A 144 14.68 5.73 -8.95
C VAL A 144 15.78 6.61 -9.56
N PRO A 145 15.49 7.44 -10.57
CA PRO A 145 16.47 8.35 -11.16
C PRO A 145 17.11 9.28 -10.13
N ALA A 146 18.34 9.72 -10.37
CA ALA A 146 18.95 10.77 -9.56
C ALA A 146 18.12 12.05 -9.65
N GLY A 147 17.96 12.73 -8.50
CA GLY A 147 17.12 13.93 -8.41
C GLY A 147 16.62 14.19 -7.00
N THR A 148 15.89 15.28 -6.83
CA THR A 148 15.27 15.64 -5.56
C THR A 148 13.75 15.42 -5.65
N TYR A 149 13.23 14.69 -4.68
CA TYR A 149 11.83 14.29 -4.57
C TYR A 149 11.23 14.91 -3.32
N ASN A 150 10.35 15.86 -3.51
CA ASN A 150 9.67 16.54 -2.42
C ASN A 150 8.48 15.73 -1.93
N TYR A 151 8.23 15.76 -0.63
CA TYR A 151 7.07 15.13 -0.03
C TYR A 151 6.52 15.97 1.13
N HIS A 152 5.27 15.72 1.48
CA HIS A 152 4.62 16.32 2.65
C HIS A 152 3.79 15.28 3.39
N CYS A 153 3.36 15.63 4.58
CA CYS A 153 2.29 14.93 5.29
C CYS A 153 0.96 15.60 4.96
N GLU A 154 0.02 14.88 4.35
CA GLU A 154 -1.26 15.47 3.91
C GLU A 154 -2.07 16.07 5.07
N PRO A 155 -2.28 15.36 6.21
CA PRO A 155 -2.99 15.92 7.36
C PRO A 155 -2.38 17.23 7.89
N HIS A 156 -1.07 17.40 7.74
CA HIS A 156 -0.32 18.51 8.31
C HIS A 156 0.32 19.43 7.25
N ALA A 157 -0.19 19.38 6.02
CA ALA A 157 0.32 20.22 4.93
C ALA A 157 0.17 21.71 5.24
N ALA A 158 -0.94 22.12 5.85
CA ALA A 158 -1.18 23.50 6.28
C ALA A 158 -0.22 23.97 7.40
N MET A 159 0.35 23.03 8.17
CA MET A 159 1.35 23.29 9.21
C MET A 159 2.78 23.19 8.68
N ASN A 160 2.94 23.13 7.34
CA ASN A 160 4.23 23.07 6.67
C ASN A 160 5.08 21.82 7.00
N MET A 161 4.43 20.68 7.27
CA MET A 161 5.12 19.40 7.44
C MET A 161 5.60 18.86 6.09
N LYS A 162 6.82 19.19 5.72
CA LYS A 162 7.44 18.89 4.41
C LYS A 162 8.83 18.30 4.57
N GLY A 163 9.27 17.58 3.55
CA GLY A 163 10.60 17.04 3.45
C GLY A 163 11.03 16.80 2.01
N SER A 164 12.27 16.37 1.84
CA SER A 164 12.79 15.97 0.53
C SER A 164 13.78 14.83 0.62
N VAL A 165 13.84 14.04 -0.44
CA VAL A 165 14.84 13.00 -0.67
C VAL A 165 15.64 13.37 -1.90
N THR A 166 16.95 13.49 -1.75
CA THR A 166 17.90 13.65 -2.86
C THR A 166 18.57 12.31 -3.14
N VAL A 167 18.31 11.73 -4.32
CA VAL A 167 18.94 10.50 -4.82
C VAL A 167 20.14 10.86 -5.67
N GLN A 168 21.31 10.25 -5.38
CA GLN A 168 22.58 10.43 -6.07
C GLN A 168 22.99 9.18 -6.86
#